data_3faaedf545033af12a74a938f2d89e09
#
_entry.id   3faaedf545033af12a74a938f2d89e09
#
_cell.length_a   1.000
_cell.length_b   1.000
_cell.length_c   1.000
_cell.angle_alpha   90.00
_cell.angle_beta   90.00
_cell.angle_gamma   90.00
#
_symmetry.space_group_name_H-M   'P 1'
#
loop_
_entity.id
_entity.type
_entity.pdbx_description
1 polymer ?
#
loop_
_entity_poly.entity_id
_entity_poly.type
_entity_poly.pdbx_seq_one_letter_code
_entity_poly.pdbx_strand_id
1 'polypeptide(L)'
;DKIVDESKSGVEEKKEKKEKEEKEEQETVALPHPQIDLSQAKLADFDYVMNHFFILDSNTETNAGQISGTRFLEEDMSIKQDSSVPQILIYHTHSQEAYKDSGPGQTVVGVGDYLTRLLEAKGYNVYHDTSVYDLKNGQLDRSKAYNYALDGITNILQQNPSIEVVL
;
A
#
# COMPACT_ATOMS: atom_id res chain seq x y z
N ASP A 1 20.01 60.57 5.27
CA ASP A 1 20.45 59.24 5.75
C ASP A 1 19.28 58.51 6.37
N LYS A 2 18.63 57.69 5.57
CA LYS A 2 17.70 56.65 6.05
C LYS A 2 18.03 55.38 5.25
N ILE A 3 18.84 54.54 5.83
CA ILE A 3 18.93 53.13 5.41
C ILE A 3 17.83 52.38 6.13
N VAL A 4 16.83 51.99 5.39
CA VAL A 4 15.72 51.18 5.90
C VAL A 4 16.09 49.70 5.73
N ASP A 5 16.01 48.99 6.83
CA ASP A 5 16.34 47.59 7.03
C ASP A 5 15.35 46.68 6.25
N GLU A 6 15.70 46.28 5.02
CA GLU A 6 14.92 45.34 4.20
C GLU A 6 15.18 43.84 4.50
N SER A 7 16.02 43.56 5.51
CA SER A 7 16.43 42.17 5.80
C SER A 7 15.51 41.37 6.72
N LYS A 8 14.53 42.04 7.39
CA LYS A 8 13.62 41.35 8.33
C LYS A 8 12.33 40.84 7.74
N SER A 9 11.82 41.43 6.63
CA SER A 9 10.56 41.01 6.05
C SER A 9 10.64 39.67 5.31
N GLY A 10 11.77 39.36 4.69
CA GLY A 10 11.95 38.13 3.91
C GLY A 10 12.17 36.85 4.75
N VAL A 11 12.49 36.99 6.04
CA VAL A 11 12.70 35.86 6.96
C VAL A 11 11.41 35.46 7.64
N GLU A 12 10.52 36.40 7.91
CA GLU A 12 9.20 36.14 8.50
C GLU A 12 8.24 35.50 7.47
N GLU A 13 8.21 35.99 6.23
CA GLU A 13 7.42 35.36 5.16
C GLU A 13 7.85 33.92 4.83
N LYS A 14 9.15 33.61 4.90
CA LYS A 14 9.66 32.24 4.72
C LYS A 14 9.35 31.33 5.89
N LYS A 15 9.27 31.86 7.11
CA LYS A 15 8.86 31.07 8.29
C LYS A 15 7.35 30.77 8.29
N GLU A 16 6.52 31.77 8.00
CA GLU A 16 5.07 31.57 7.90
C GLU A 16 4.68 30.61 6.75
N LYS A 17 5.42 30.65 5.63
CA LYS A 17 5.17 29.72 4.52
C LYS A 17 5.58 28.30 4.87
N LYS A 18 6.68 28.12 5.60
CA LYS A 18 7.13 26.81 6.06
C LYS A 18 6.21 26.23 7.15
N GLU A 19 5.74 27.05 8.08
CA GLU A 19 4.76 26.63 9.09
C GLU A 19 3.36 26.35 8.52
N LYS A 20 3.00 26.97 7.38
CA LYS A 20 1.77 26.64 6.66
C LYS A 20 1.91 25.32 5.87
N GLU A 21 3.05 25.11 5.19
CA GLU A 21 3.33 23.86 4.49
C GLU A 21 3.44 22.67 5.46
N GLU A 22 4.07 22.84 6.64
CA GLU A 22 4.13 21.81 7.69
C GLU A 22 2.76 21.57 8.39
N LYS A 23 1.84 22.54 8.38
CA LYS A 23 0.46 22.35 8.88
C LYS A 23 -0.47 21.71 7.84
N GLU A 24 -0.26 21.92 6.55
CA GLU A 24 -1.00 21.25 5.48
C GLU A 24 -0.59 19.78 5.31
N GLU A 25 0.64 19.39 5.67
CA GLU A 25 1.06 17.96 5.68
C GLU A 25 0.54 17.18 6.90
N GLN A 26 -0.07 17.83 7.89
CA GLN A 26 -0.67 17.19 9.08
C GLN A 26 -2.20 17.16 9.08
N GLU A 27 -2.88 17.49 8.01
CA GLU A 27 -4.25 17.03 7.85
C GLU A 27 -4.22 15.48 7.70
N THR A 28 -4.22 14.82 8.84
CA THR A 28 -4.60 13.41 8.92
C THR A 28 -5.99 13.32 8.31
N VAL A 29 -6.05 12.83 7.07
CA VAL A 29 -7.32 12.44 6.47
C VAL A 29 -7.96 11.49 7.46
N ALA A 30 -8.96 11.97 8.19
CA ALA A 30 -9.72 11.14 9.11
C ALA A 30 -10.29 10.00 8.27
N LEU A 31 -9.77 8.79 8.45
CA LEU A 31 -10.32 7.62 7.80
C LEU A 31 -11.81 7.59 8.10
N PRO A 32 -12.68 7.40 7.11
CA PRO A 32 -14.10 7.31 7.34
C PRO A 32 -14.34 6.24 8.41
N HIS A 33 -15.08 6.57 9.45
CA HIS A 33 -15.45 5.60 10.47
C HIS A 33 -16.19 4.47 9.78
N PRO A 34 -15.81 3.20 9.99
CA PRO A 34 -16.50 2.08 9.40
C PRO A 34 -17.98 2.11 9.83
N GLN A 35 -18.88 2.16 8.86
CA GLN A 35 -20.34 2.10 9.13
C GLN A 35 -20.80 0.65 9.40
N ILE A 36 -19.86 -0.28 9.50
CA ILE A 36 -20.08 -1.71 9.71
C ILE A 36 -19.81 -2.02 11.19
N ASP A 37 -20.72 -2.74 11.82
CA ASP A 37 -20.55 -3.20 13.20
C ASP A 37 -19.49 -4.32 13.26
N LEU A 38 -18.32 -4.00 13.84
CA LEU A 38 -17.20 -4.92 14.04
C LEU A 38 -17.23 -5.59 15.44
N SER A 39 -18.35 -5.53 16.17
CA SER A 39 -18.45 -6.19 17.46
C SER A 39 -18.22 -7.70 17.33
N GLN A 40 -17.65 -8.31 18.36
CA GLN A 40 -17.38 -9.74 18.40
C GLN A 40 -18.66 -10.56 18.17
N ALA A 41 -19.80 -10.10 18.68
CA ALA A 41 -21.09 -10.75 18.47
C ALA A 41 -21.51 -10.78 16.99
N LYS A 42 -21.26 -9.71 16.25
CA LYS A 42 -21.54 -9.64 14.81
C LYS A 42 -20.54 -10.44 13.99
N LEU A 43 -19.28 -10.43 14.37
CA LEU A 43 -18.23 -11.19 13.67
C LEU A 43 -18.29 -12.70 13.97
N ALA A 44 -19.01 -13.12 15.03
CA ALA A 44 -19.31 -14.52 15.28
C ALA A 44 -20.45 -15.06 14.37
N ASP A 45 -21.27 -14.19 13.79
CA ASP A 45 -22.35 -14.55 12.88
C ASP A 45 -21.81 -14.71 11.45
N PHE A 46 -21.79 -15.94 10.95
CA PHE A 46 -21.29 -16.28 9.62
C PHE A 46 -22.05 -15.53 8.52
N ASP A 47 -23.36 -15.45 8.58
CA ASP A 47 -24.17 -14.79 7.56
C ASP A 47 -23.91 -13.27 7.55
N TYR A 48 -23.71 -12.68 8.73
CA TYR A 48 -23.30 -11.29 8.84
C TYR A 48 -21.94 -11.06 8.16
N VAL A 49 -20.96 -11.89 8.47
CA VAL A 49 -19.60 -11.78 7.88
C VAL A 49 -19.65 -11.94 6.37
N MET A 50 -20.37 -12.94 5.86
CA MET A 50 -20.50 -13.16 4.43
C MET A 50 -21.18 -11.99 3.71
N ASN A 51 -22.24 -11.44 4.27
CA ASN A 51 -23.03 -10.37 3.63
C ASN A 51 -22.31 -9.00 3.66
N HIS A 52 -21.38 -8.77 4.58
CA HIS A 52 -20.74 -7.46 4.75
C HIS A 52 -19.30 -7.39 4.24
N PHE A 53 -18.59 -8.53 4.17
CA PHE A 53 -17.15 -8.54 3.87
C PHE A 53 -16.77 -9.37 2.65
N PHE A 54 -17.66 -10.21 2.12
CA PHE A 54 -17.35 -11.10 1.00
C PHE A 54 -18.31 -10.92 -0.16
N ILE A 55 -17.78 -11.07 -1.36
CA ILE A 55 -18.54 -11.28 -2.59
C ILE A 55 -18.18 -12.67 -3.08
N LEU A 56 -19.14 -13.59 -3.02
CA LEU A 56 -18.94 -14.98 -3.40
C LEU A 56 -19.40 -15.20 -4.84
N ASP A 57 -18.53 -15.77 -5.68
CA ASP A 57 -18.93 -16.23 -7.02
C ASP A 57 -19.98 -17.32 -6.94
N SER A 58 -20.92 -17.35 -7.90
CA SER A 58 -22.05 -18.31 -7.93
C SER A 58 -21.64 -19.78 -8.00
N ASN A 59 -20.39 -20.07 -8.40
CA ASN A 59 -19.85 -21.42 -8.48
C ASN A 59 -18.94 -21.78 -7.28
N THR A 60 -18.87 -20.90 -6.29
CA THR A 60 -18.02 -21.07 -5.10
C THR A 60 -18.90 -21.27 -3.88
N GLU A 61 -18.58 -22.26 -3.07
CA GLU A 61 -19.25 -22.52 -1.79
C GLU A 61 -18.26 -22.36 -0.64
N THR A 62 -18.75 -21.88 0.49
CA THR A 62 -17.98 -21.79 1.74
C THR A 62 -18.91 -22.05 2.94
N ASN A 63 -18.31 -22.18 4.11
CA ASN A 63 -19.05 -22.46 5.36
C ASN A 63 -18.35 -21.82 6.58
N ALA A 64 -19.02 -21.83 7.72
CA ALA A 64 -18.55 -21.25 8.97
C ALA A 64 -17.25 -21.91 9.51
N GLY A 65 -16.90 -23.11 9.07
CA GLY A 65 -15.63 -23.75 9.40
C GLY A 65 -14.43 -23.16 8.64
N GLN A 66 -14.68 -22.59 7.45
CA GLN A 66 -13.66 -21.96 6.61
C GLN A 66 -13.58 -20.46 6.89
N ILE A 67 -14.71 -19.76 6.99
CA ILE A 67 -14.80 -18.33 7.24
C ILE A 67 -15.33 -18.10 8.66
N SER A 68 -14.52 -17.51 9.51
CA SER A 68 -14.87 -17.15 10.88
C SER A 68 -14.27 -15.79 11.22
N GLY A 69 -15.14 -14.79 11.38
CA GLY A 69 -14.70 -13.43 11.70
C GLY A 69 -14.01 -13.33 13.05
N THR A 70 -14.45 -14.09 14.05
CA THR A 70 -13.80 -14.14 15.37
C THR A 70 -12.39 -14.74 15.29
N ARG A 71 -12.22 -15.86 14.57
CA ARG A 71 -10.91 -16.47 14.39
C ARG A 71 -9.96 -15.55 13.64
N PHE A 72 -10.44 -14.79 12.65
CA PHE A 72 -9.61 -13.82 11.93
C PHE A 72 -9.14 -12.67 12.82
N LEU A 73 -9.95 -12.25 13.81
CA LEU A 73 -9.54 -11.24 14.78
C LEU A 73 -8.55 -11.78 15.84
N GLU A 74 -8.57 -13.08 16.09
CA GLU A 74 -7.67 -13.73 17.07
C GLU A 74 -6.29 -14.02 16.46
N GLU A 75 -6.19 -14.03 15.12
CA GLU A 75 -4.93 -14.26 14.42
C GLU A 75 -3.97 -13.07 14.59
N ASP A 76 -2.77 -13.30 15.07
CA ASP A 76 -1.72 -12.29 15.17
C ASP A 76 -1.11 -12.03 13.79
N MET A 77 -1.56 -10.97 13.15
CA MET A 77 -1.06 -10.49 11.85
C MET A 77 0.03 -9.43 11.99
N SER A 78 0.56 -9.22 13.19
CA SER A 78 1.65 -8.27 13.39
C SER A 78 2.97 -8.81 12.85
N ILE A 79 3.77 -7.90 12.27
CA ILE A 79 5.16 -8.17 11.91
C ILE A 79 6.07 -7.30 12.74
N LYS A 80 7.21 -7.85 13.16
CA LYS A 80 8.21 -7.09 13.90
C LYS A 80 8.93 -6.14 12.94
N GLN A 81 8.91 -4.84 13.24
CA GLN A 81 9.66 -3.86 12.46
C GLN A 81 11.16 -4.13 12.50
N ASP A 82 11.79 -4.26 11.34
CA ASP A 82 13.23 -4.39 11.19
C ASP A 82 13.66 -3.70 9.89
N SER A 83 14.29 -2.54 10.01
CA SER A 83 14.77 -1.78 8.85
C SER A 83 16.05 -2.36 8.21
N SER A 84 16.67 -3.38 8.82
CA SER A 84 17.91 -3.97 8.35
C SER A 84 17.72 -5.06 7.29
N VAL A 85 16.54 -5.69 7.22
CA VAL A 85 16.21 -6.75 6.27
C VAL A 85 14.85 -6.52 5.63
N PRO A 86 14.65 -6.90 4.35
CA PRO A 86 13.34 -6.77 3.70
C PRO A 86 12.26 -7.55 4.43
N GLN A 87 11.15 -6.89 4.73
CA GLN A 87 9.99 -7.47 5.41
C GLN A 87 8.74 -7.47 4.54
N ILE A 88 8.67 -6.52 3.61
CA ILE A 88 7.53 -6.31 2.73
C ILE A 88 8.03 -6.34 1.30
N LEU A 89 7.38 -7.13 0.44
CA LEU A 89 7.57 -7.09 -1.00
C LEU A 89 6.40 -6.37 -1.64
N ILE A 90 6.68 -5.36 -2.46
CA ILE A 90 5.72 -4.73 -3.38
C ILE A 90 6.12 -5.09 -4.79
N TYR A 91 5.17 -5.56 -5.63
CA TYR A 91 5.42 -5.86 -7.03
C TYR A 91 4.22 -5.49 -7.92
N HIS A 92 4.42 -5.51 -9.22
CA HIS A 92 3.41 -5.09 -10.20
C HIS A 92 3.29 -6.13 -11.33
N THR A 93 2.24 -6.93 -11.31
CA THR A 93 1.94 -7.87 -12.41
C THR A 93 1.71 -7.12 -13.73
N HIS A 94 1.06 -5.95 -13.66
CA HIS A 94 0.73 -5.09 -14.79
C HIS A 94 1.35 -3.70 -14.61
N SER A 95 2.68 -3.61 -14.72
CA SER A 95 3.46 -2.39 -14.46
C SER A 95 3.18 -1.24 -15.43
N GLN A 96 2.61 -1.55 -16.62
CA GLN A 96 2.32 -0.56 -17.66
C GLN A 96 0.95 0.11 -17.47
N GLU A 97 0.19 -0.24 -16.43
CA GLU A 97 -1.09 0.40 -16.15
C GLU A 97 -0.89 1.81 -15.59
N ALA A 98 -1.80 2.71 -15.97
CA ALA A 98 -1.82 4.09 -15.52
C ALA A 98 -3.25 4.52 -15.22
N TYR A 99 -3.41 5.53 -14.36
CA TYR A 99 -4.71 6.14 -14.12
C TYR A 99 -5.08 7.09 -15.26
N LYS A 100 -6.37 7.36 -15.42
CA LYS A 100 -6.89 8.23 -16.49
C LYS A 100 -6.20 9.60 -16.54
N ASP A 101 -5.86 10.15 -15.38
CA ASP A 101 -5.28 11.49 -15.24
C ASP A 101 -3.75 11.45 -15.03
N SER A 102 -3.11 10.28 -15.21
CA SER A 102 -1.66 10.15 -15.14
C SER A 102 -0.98 10.87 -16.29
N GLY A 103 0.13 11.54 -15.98
CA GLY A 103 1.02 12.10 -16.99
C GLY A 103 1.82 11.01 -17.72
N PRO A 104 2.50 11.36 -18.82
CA PRO A 104 3.33 10.43 -19.57
C PRO A 104 4.37 9.73 -18.67
N GLY A 105 4.44 8.40 -18.73
CA GLY A 105 5.36 7.58 -17.94
C GLY A 105 4.99 7.38 -16.47
N GLN A 106 3.87 7.94 -16.02
CA GLN A 106 3.34 7.71 -14.69
C GLN A 106 2.45 6.47 -14.70
N THR A 107 2.89 5.41 -14.02
CA THR A 107 2.17 4.14 -13.94
C THR A 107 1.88 3.78 -12.48
N VAL A 108 1.23 2.65 -12.27
CA VAL A 108 0.99 2.06 -10.94
C VAL A 108 2.28 1.84 -10.14
N VAL A 109 3.43 1.72 -10.80
CA VAL A 109 4.74 1.60 -10.15
C VAL A 109 5.04 2.84 -9.29
N GLY A 110 4.66 4.04 -9.74
CA GLY A 110 4.81 5.26 -8.95
C GLY A 110 3.97 5.27 -7.66
N VAL A 111 2.83 4.57 -7.64
CA VAL A 111 2.05 4.35 -6.41
C VAL A 111 2.80 3.41 -5.46
N GLY A 112 3.42 2.34 -6.00
CA GLY A 112 4.31 1.46 -5.25
C GLY A 112 5.50 2.21 -4.64
N ASP A 113 6.13 3.11 -5.39
CA ASP A 113 7.21 3.99 -4.88
C ASP A 113 6.74 4.85 -3.70
N TYR A 114 5.54 5.41 -3.81
CA TYR A 114 4.97 6.23 -2.74
C TYR A 114 4.67 5.40 -1.50
N LEU A 115 4.04 4.23 -1.65
CA LEU A 115 3.75 3.30 -0.56
C LEU A 115 5.05 2.81 0.12
N THR A 116 6.08 2.51 -0.66
CA THR A 116 7.41 2.13 -0.16
C THR A 116 7.94 3.20 0.80
N ARG A 117 7.96 4.47 0.39
CA ARG A 117 8.41 5.58 1.25
C ARG A 117 7.59 5.71 2.54
N LEU A 118 6.28 5.50 2.47
CA LEU A 118 5.41 5.57 3.66
C LEU A 118 5.71 4.43 4.66
N LEU A 119 5.96 3.22 4.16
CA LEU A 119 6.29 2.07 4.99
C LEU A 119 7.69 2.18 5.59
N GLU A 120 8.66 2.64 4.81
CA GLU A 120 10.04 2.89 5.28
C GLU A 120 10.07 3.99 6.35
N ALA A 121 9.28 5.05 6.19
CA ALA A 121 9.13 6.10 7.21
C ALA A 121 8.53 5.56 8.52
N LYS A 122 7.84 4.41 8.48
CA LYS A 122 7.33 3.69 9.66
C LYS A 122 8.33 2.67 10.22
N GLY A 123 9.51 2.54 9.64
CA GLY A 123 10.58 1.65 10.13
C GLY A 123 10.56 0.23 9.54
N TYR A 124 9.77 -0.03 8.51
CA TYR A 124 9.85 -1.27 7.74
C TYR A 124 10.89 -1.16 6.64
N ASN A 125 11.50 -2.28 6.25
CA ASN A 125 12.31 -2.37 5.04
C ASN A 125 11.46 -2.99 3.93
N VAL A 126 11.36 -2.30 2.79
CA VAL A 126 10.51 -2.70 1.67
C VAL A 126 11.37 -3.07 0.46
N TYR A 127 11.16 -4.25 -0.08
CA TYR A 127 11.67 -4.63 -1.39
C TYR A 127 10.61 -4.24 -2.43
N HIS A 128 10.83 -3.13 -3.14
CA HIS A 128 9.94 -2.74 -4.23
C HIS A 128 10.48 -3.29 -5.55
N ASP A 129 9.83 -4.33 -6.07
CA ASP A 129 10.16 -4.90 -7.37
C ASP A 129 9.50 -4.10 -8.49
N THR A 130 10.30 -3.40 -9.26
CA THR A 130 9.88 -2.62 -10.42
C THR A 130 10.06 -3.35 -11.75
N SER A 131 10.26 -4.66 -11.71
CA SER A 131 10.37 -5.51 -12.90
C SER A 131 9.10 -5.44 -13.75
N VAL A 132 9.31 -5.53 -15.06
CA VAL A 132 8.21 -5.48 -16.04
C VAL A 132 7.83 -6.89 -16.46
N TYR A 133 6.68 -7.36 -15.97
CA TYR A 133 6.17 -8.71 -16.25
C TYR A 133 5.16 -8.77 -17.39
N ASP A 134 4.52 -7.67 -17.71
CA ASP A 134 3.45 -7.58 -18.72
C ASP A 134 3.91 -7.12 -20.11
N LEU A 135 5.22 -6.85 -20.29
CA LEU A 135 5.79 -6.43 -21.58
C LEU A 135 6.90 -7.38 -22.00
N LYS A 136 6.71 -8.11 -23.08
CA LYS A 136 7.70 -9.02 -23.69
C LYS A 136 8.01 -8.60 -25.12
N ASN A 137 9.29 -8.40 -25.43
CA ASN A 137 9.75 -7.97 -26.76
C ASN A 137 9.02 -6.74 -27.32
N GLY A 138 8.67 -5.78 -26.44
CA GLY A 138 7.93 -4.58 -26.81
C GLY A 138 6.42 -4.78 -27.02
N GLN A 139 5.87 -5.96 -26.71
CA GLN A 139 4.44 -6.25 -26.80
C GLN A 139 3.86 -6.55 -25.42
N LEU A 140 2.66 -5.98 -25.16
CA LEU A 140 1.92 -6.30 -23.95
C LEU A 140 1.39 -7.73 -24.01
N ASP A 141 1.73 -8.54 -22.99
CA ASP A 141 1.24 -9.90 -22.78
C ASP A 141 0.67 -10.04 -21.38
N ARG A 142 -0.51 -9.46 -21.18
CA ARG A 142 -1.18 -9.47 -19.87
C ARG A 142 -1.62 -10.88 -19.44
N SER A 143 -1.92 -11.76 -20.40
CA SER A 143 -2.39 -13.11 -20.10
C SER A 143 -1.33 -13.98 -19.44
N LYS A 144 -0.04 -13.71 -19.71
CA LYS A 144 1.09 -14.44 -19.14
C LYS A 144 1.83 -13.68 -18.04
N ALA A 145 1.45 -12.41 -17.80
CA ALA A 145 2.11 -11.56 -16.82
C ALA A 145 2.18 -12.21 -15.43
N TYR A 146 1.11 -12.89 -14.99
CA TYR A 146 1.09 -13.62 -13.72
C TYR A 146 2.13 -14.72 -13.65
N ASN A 147 2.33 -15.49 -14.72
CA ASN A 147 3.33 -16.56 -14.76
C ASN A 147 4.75 -16.00 -14.71
N TYR A 148 5.00 -14.90 -15.44
CA TYR A 148 6.31 -14.24 -15.41
C TYR A 148 6.58 -13.60 -14.04
N ALA A 149 5.56 -13.00 -13.42
CA ALA A 149 5.66 -12.46 -12.07
C ALA A 149 5.93 -13.57 -11.04
N LEU A 150 5.25 -14.73 -11.16
CA LEU A 150 5.43 -15.86 -10.25
C LEU A 150 6.90 -16.30 -10.19
N ASP A 151 7.57 -16.45 -11.34
CA ASP A 151 8.98 -16.84 -11.42
C ASP A 151 9.88 -15.79 -10.75
N GLY A 152 9.64 -14.48 -11.04
CA GLY A 152 10.41 -13.38 -10.46
C GLY A 152 10.26 -13.31 -8.96
N ILE A 153 9.01 -13.34 -8.48
CA ILE A 153 8.68 -13.23 -7.05
C ILE A 153 9.18 -14.43 -6.25
N THR A 154 9.07 -15.64 -6.82
CA THR A 154 9.61 -16.85 -6.19
C THR A 154 11.12 -16.69 -5.92
N ASN A 155 11.87 -16.17 -6.89
CA ASN A 155 13.30 -15.93 -6.73
C ASN A 155 13.59 -14.85 -5.66
N ILE A 156 12.81 -13.75 -5.64
CA ILE A 156 12.96 -12.70 -4.64
C ILE A 156 12.71 -13.24 -3.23
N LEU A 157 11.63 -14.00 -3.03
CA LEU A 157 11.30 -14.58 -1.72
C LEU A 157 12.34 -15.61 -1.26
N GLN A 158 12.90 -16.43 -2.16
CA GLN A 158 13.98 -17.35 -1.84
C GLN A 158 15.26 -16.64 -1.38
N GLN A 159 15.56 -15.48 -1.96
CA GLN A 159 16.73 -14.68 -1.61
C GLN A 159 16.50 -13.81 -0.37
N ASN A 160 15.25 -13.53 -0.03
CA ASN A 160 14.86 -12.66 1.08
C ASN A 160 13.83 -13.37 1.99
N PRO A 161 14.26 -14.39 2.76
CA PRO A 161 13.35 -15.18 3.61
C PRO A 161 12.74 -14.39 4.79
N SER A 162 13.17 -13.15 5.00
CA SER A 162 12.62 -12.22 5.99
C SER A 162 11.35 -11.52 5.52
N ILE A 163 10.96 -11.66 4.24
CA ILE A 163 9.72 -11.08 3.72
C ILE A 163 8.54 -11.88 4.26
N GLU A 164 7.66 -11.19 4.99
CA GLU A 164 6.44 -11.75 5.60
C GLU A 164 5.17 -11.25 4.92
N VAL A 165 5.25 -10.12 4.19
CA VAL A 165 4.11 -9.50 3.50
C VAL A 165 4.42 -9.32 2.03
N VAL A 166 3.46 -9.68 1.16
CA VAL A 166 3.53 -9.49 -0.30
C VAL A 166 2.30 -8.68 -0.74
N LEU A 167 2.53 -7.55 -1.42
CA LEU A 167 1.54 -6.59 -1.91
C LEU A 167 1.60 -6.43 -3.42
#